data_93f11ca576674518e45acd813e9a66f6
#
_entry.id   93f11ca576674518e45acd813e9a66f6
#
_cell.length_a   1.000
_cell.length_b   1.000
_cell.length_c   1.000
_cell.angle_alpha   90.00
_cell.angle_beta   90.00
_cell.angle_gamma   90.00
#
_symmetry.space_group_name_H-M   'P 1'
#
loop_
_entity.id
_entity.type
_entity.pdbx_description
1 polymer ?
#
loop_
_entity_poly.entity_id
_entity_poly.type
_entity_poly.pdbx_seq_one_letter_code
_entity_poly.pdbx_strand_id
1 'polypeptide(L)' 'MQKRSVTIARHRTSISLEKEFWEILESISLEKNTSIPKLLEIVEKESDRQNLTSAIRVFCLNNLTDKIKKR' A
#
# COMPACT_ATOMS: atom_id res chain seq x y z
N MET A 1 -12.00 -1.36 -10.44
CA MET A 1 -10.67 -1.03 -9.94
C MET A 1 -10.31 0.41 -10.23
N GLN A 2 -9.56 1.02 -9.35
CA GLN A 2 -9.07 2.37 -9.56
C GLN A 2 -7.59 2.34 -9.87
N LYS A 3 -7.22 3.01 -10.94
CA LYS A 3 -5.83 3.09 -11.36
C LYS A 3 -5.26 4.45 -10.98
N ARG A 4 -4.15 4.47 -10.29
CA ARG A 4 -3.45 5.70 -9.92
C ARG A 4 -2.00 5.64 -10.36
N SER A 5 -1.49 6.77 -10.85
CA SER A 5 -0.06 6.92 -11.13
C SER A 5 0.62 7.38 -9.84
N VAL A 6 1.65 6.67 -9.44
CA VAL A 6 2.42 7.03 -8.25
C VAL A 6 3.90 7.00 -8.59
N THR A 7 4.68 7.78 -7.86
CA THR A 7 6.13 7.75 -8.00
C THR A 7 6.70 7.01 -6.79
N ILE A 8 7.34 5.87 -7.06
CA ILE A 8 7.93 5.02 -6.02
C ILE A 8 9.43 4.96 -6.28
N ALA A 9 10.23 5.40 -5.32
CA ALA A 9 11.68 5.36 -5.41
C ALA A 9 12.18 5.97 -6.74
N ARG A 10 11.62 7.13 -7.11
CA ARG A 10 11.95 7.88 -8.33
C ARG A 10 11.46 7.26 -9.63
N HIS A 11 10.69 6.19 -9.55
CA HIS A 11 10.09 5.57 -10.74
C HIS A 11 8.60 5.83 -10.76
N ARG A 12 8.13 6.30 -11.89
CA ARG A 12 6.70 6.50 -12.06
C ARG A 12 6.06 5.19 -12.49
N THR A 13 5.02 4.79 -11.80
CA THR A 13 4.34 3.54 -12.10
C THR A 13 2.82 3.72 -11.95
N SER A 14 2.06 2.88 -12.63
CA SER A 14 0.61 2.86 -12.51
C SER A 14 0.20 1.61 -11.73
N ILE A 15 -0.64 1.81 -10.73
CA ILE A 15 -1.10 0.71 -9.88
C ILE A 15 -2.61 0.68 -9.90
N SER A 16 -3.18 -0.47 -10.18
CA SER A 16 -4.62 -0.68 -10.16
C SER A 16 -4.99 -1.50 -8.95
N LEU A 17 -5.83 -0.93 -8.10
CA LEU A 17 -6.31 -1.58 -6.89
C LEU A 17 -7.81 -1.33 -6.75
N GLU A 18 -8.46 -2.24 -6.06
CA GLU A 18 -9.82 -2.02 -5.66
C GLU A 18 -9.92 -0.76 -4.78
N LYS A 19 -11.01 -0.06 -4.90
CA LYS A 19 -11.23 1.16 -4.14
C LYS A 19 -10.97 0.96 -2.64
N GLU A 20 -11.38 -0.17 -2.11
CA GLU A 20 -11.24 -0.50 -0.70
C GLU A 20 -9.77 -0.50 -0.26
N PHE A 21 -8.88 -1.00 -1.10
CA PHE A 21 -7.47 -1.01 -0.77
C PHE A 21 -6.86 0.38 -0.81
N TRP A 22 -7.29 1.23 -1.75
CA TRP A 22 -6.85 2.63 -1.75
C TRP A 22 -7.29 3.35 -0.48
N GLU A 23 -8.51 3.08 -0.01
CA GLU A 23 -9.01 3.67 1.23
C GLU A 23 -8.19 3.23 2.44
N ILE A 24 -7.82 1.95 2.47
CA ILE A 24 -6.97 1.43 3.54
C ILE A 24 -5.60 2.11 3.51
N LEU A 25 -5.00 2.25 2.34
CA LEU A 25 -3.71 2.92 2.21
C LEU A 25 -3.79 4.38 2.67
N GLU A 26 -4.86 5.07 2.32
CA GLU A 26 -5.07 6.45 2.78
C GLU A 26 -5.18 6.51 4.31
N SER A 27 -5.90 5.58 4.89
CA SER A 27 -6.04 5.51 6.34
C SER A 27 -4.70 5.26 7.02
N ILE A 28 -3.91 4.33 6.48
CA ILE A 28 -2.58 4.02 7.03
C ILE A 28 -1.66 5.23 6.91
N SER A 29 -1.71 5.93 5.78
CA SER A 29 -0.85 7.08 5.55
C SER A 29 -1.14 8.20 6.56
N LEU A 30 -2.40 8.43 6.86
CA LEU A 30 -2.80 9.42 7.86
C LEU A 30 -2.37 8.97 9.25
N GLU A 31 -2.58 7.73 9.58
CA GLU A 31 -2.23 7.20 10.90
C GLU A 31 -0.73 7.26 11.16
N LYS A 32 0.07 6.96 10.15
CA LYS A 32 1.53 6.96 10.28
C LYS A 32 2.16 8.31 9.91
N ASN A 33 1.33 9.29 9.56
CA ASN A 33 1.80 10.61 9.15
C ASN A 33 2.82 10.53 8.02
N THR A 34 2.47 9.76 6.99
CA THR A 34 3.33 9.56 5.84
C THR A 34 2.49 9.59 4.57
N SER A 35 3.11 9.47 3.41
CA SER A 35 2.39 9.49 2.14
C SER A 35 2.20 8.10 1.59
N ILE A 36 1.21 7.92 0.69
CA ILE A 36 1.00 6.65 0.03
C ILE A 36 2.24 6.20 -0.77
N PRO A 37 2.90 7.08 -1.56
CA PRO A 37 4.13 6.67 -2.24
C PRO A 37 5.20 6.13 -1.29
N LYS A 38 5.33 6.72 -0.11
CA LYS A 38 6.28 6.24 0.89
C LYS A 38 5.91 4.85 1.39
N LEU A 39 4.62 4.61 1.65
CA LEU A 39 4.16 3.29 2.06
C LEU A 39 4.44 2.25 0.99
N LEU A 40 4.18 2.59 -0.26
CA LEU A 40 4.40 1.67 -1.37
C LEU A 40 5.88 1.40 -1.59
N GLU A 41 6.73 2.37 -1.31
CA GLU A 41 8.18 2.17 -1.36
C GLU A 41 8.63 1.12 -0.34
N ILE A 42 8.07 1.19 0.87
CA ILE A 42 8.38 0.21 1.91
C ILE A 42 7.91 -1.19 1.48
N VAL A 43 6.70 -1.28 0.95
CA VAL A 43 6.16 -2.55 0.47
C VAL A 43 7.03 -3.14 -0.63
N GLU A 44 7.46 -2.29 -1.56
CA GLU A 44 8.30 -2.75 -2.68
C GLU A 44 9.63 -3.31 -2.18
N LYS A 45 10.23 -2.66 -1.18
CA LYS A 45 11.52 -3.11 -0.63
C LYS A 45 11.41 -4.43 0.10
N GLU A 46 10.27 -4.68 0.74
CA GLU A 46 10.09 -5.88 1.55
C GLU A 46 9.52 -7.06 0.77
N SER A 47 9.15 -6.84 -0.47
CA SER A 47 8.47 -7.87 -1.26
C SER A 47 9.17 -8.10 -2.58
N ASP A 48 8.76 -9.18 -3.26
CA ASP A 48 9.20 -9.48 -4.61
C ASP A 48 8.52 -8.51 -5.58
N ARG A 49 9.32 -7.84 -6.41
CA ARG A 49 8.84 -6.85 -7.36
C ARG A 49 7.83 -7.39 -8.38
N GLN A 50 7.85 -8.69 -8.63
CA GLN A 50 7.00 -9.27 -9.67
C GLN A 50 5.52 -9.18 -9.34
N ASN A 51 5.17 -9.03 -8.06
CA ASN A 51 3.78 -9.02 -7.62
C ASN A 51 3.52 -7.87 -6.65
N LEU A 52 3.87 -6.66 -7.08
CA LEU A 52 3.70 -5.49 -6.21
C LEU A 52 2.24 -5.29 -5.79
N THR A 53 1.31 -5.45 -6.72
CA THR A 53 -0.11 -5.28 -6.41
C THR A 53 -0.56 -6.28 -5.34
N SER A 54 -0.12 -7.53 -5.49
CA SER A 54 -0.42 -8.56 -4.50
C SER A 54 0.21 -8.24 -3.16
N ALA A 55 1.45 -7.77 -3.16
CA ALA A 55 2.15 -7.40 -1.94
C ALA A 55 1.45 -6.24 -1.22
N ILE A 56 0.92 -5.29 -1.97
CA ILE A 56 0.17 -4.18 -1.40
C ILE A 56 -1.09 -4.68 -0.70
N ARG A 57 -1.80 -5.60 -1.34
CA ARG A 57 -3.00 -6.19 -0.73
C ARG A 57 -2.67 -6.91 0.58
N VAL A 58 -1.61 -7.68 0.56
CA VAL A 58 -1.16 -8.41 1.77
C VAL A 58 -0.77 -7.43 2.87
N PHE A 59 -0.05 -6.37 2.51
CA PHE A 59 0.31 -5.31 3.45
C PHE A 59 -0.92 -4.71 4.12
N CYS A 60 -1.94 -4.40 3.33
CA CYS A 60 -3.18 -3.84 3.86
C CYS A 60 -3.89 -4.81 4.80
N LEU A 61 -3.96 -6.08 4.40
CA LEU A 61 -4.60 -7.11 5.22
C LEU A 61 -3.86 -7.32 6.54
N ASN A 62 -2.53 -7.34 6.49
CA ASN A 62 -1.72 -7.50 7.69
C ASN A 62 -1.92 -6.33 8.65
N ASN A 63 -2.02 -5.13 8.11
CA ASN A 63 -2.26 -3.94 8.93
C ASN A 63 -3.59 -4.05 9.67
N LEU A 64 -4.65 -4.46 8.96
CA LEU A 64 -5.96 -4.65 9.57
C LEU A 64 -5.96 -5.75 10.62
N THR A 65 -5.27 -6.86 10.32
CA THR A 65 -5.18 -7.99 11.23
C THR A 65 -4.47 -7.58 12.52
N ASP A 66 -3.39 -6.83 12.41
CA ASP A 66 -2.64 -6.34 13.58
C ASP A 66 -3.51 -5.45 14.45
N LYS A 67 -4.33 -4.59 13.86
CA LYS A 67 -5.25 -3.75 14.61
C LYS A 67 -6.27 -4.57 15.39
N ILE A 68 -6.78 -5.63 14.78
CA ILE A 68 -7.73 -6.51 15.42
C ILE A 68 -7.07 -7.26 16.58
N LYS A 69 -5.84 -7.72 16.38
CA LYS A 69 -5.11 -8.47 17.41
C LYS A 69 -4.70 -7.65 18.63
N LYS A 70 -4.60 -6.34 18.46
CA LYS A 70 -4.19 -5.44 19.55
C LYS A 70 -5.32 -5.10 20.52
N ARG A 71 -6.49 -5.62 20.33
CA ARG A 71 -7.61 -5.38 21.21
C ARG A 71 -7.54 -6.22 22.49
#